data_456d861ef60625515949825eaceab828
#
_entry.id   456d861ef60625515949825eaceab828
#
_cell.length_a   1.000
_cell.length_b   1.000
_cell.length_c   1.000
_cell.angle_alpha   90.00
_cell.angle_beta   90.00
_cell.angle_gamma   90.00
#
_symmetry.space_group_name_H-M   'P 1'
#
loop_
_entity.id
_entity.type
_entity.pdbx_description
1 polymer ?
#
loop_
_entity_poly.entity_id
_entity_poly.type
_entity_poly.pdbx_seq_one_letter_code
_entity_poly.pdbx_strand_id
1 'polypeptide(L)'
;MGRRDFVSSKSKSAFLATAKKQGSLESSLKEAGRLSRGMIGAGDGEGEEKSGLGGTDFSNLMNSIVFKDELRDYVTSIINNAEPNEYVYDDIRVAAGATKVGASGPTFGDFGNFMTWLFPTNEDKEVFFNVQLPHSWMEGTDLQAHIHWAPVNTNTGDVAWCLEYVWANISGSLTSPATLTPTPDPGDGEAFKHQYHEMGTISGTGKTISSMLLCRLYRDTSEDDYNADAALLEFDFHIQLDSRGSSTETAK
;
A
#
# COMPACT_ATOMS: atom_id res chain seq x y z
N MET A 1 7.13 35.75 -3.25
CA MET A 1 6.23 35.78 -2.08
C MET A 1 6.43 34.51 -1.31
N GLY A 2 6.97 34.58 -0.09
CA GLY A 2 7.46 33.43 0.66
C GLY A 2 6.34 32.59 1.29
N ARG A 3 6.45 31.30 1.15
CA ARG A 3 5.70 30.33 1.96
C ARG A 3 6.16 30.43 3.40
N ARG A 4 5.26 30.72 4.32
CA ARG A 4 5.49 30.63 5.77
C ARG A 4 5.12 29.21 6.20
N ASP A 5 6.12 28.46 6.64
CA ASP A 5 5.94 27.16 7.27
C ASP A 5 5.25 27.35 8.64
N PHE A 6 3.99 26.94 8.71
CA PHE A 6 3.23 26.87 9.95
C PHE A 6 3.52 25.52 10.64
N VAL A 7 4.63 25.43 11.34
CA VAL A 7 4.84 24.35 12.32
C VAL A 7 4.10 24.72 13.58
N SER A 8 3.08 23.97 13.96
CA SER A 8 2.24 24.27 15.10
C SER A 8 3.05 24.20 16.43
N SER A 9 2.70 25.03 17.39
CA SER A 9 3.38 25.08 18.70
C SER A 9 3.32 23.75 19.49
N LYS A 10 2.34 22.89 19.19
CA LYS A 10 2.22 21.53 19.76
C LYS A 10 3.31 20.59 19.24
N SER A 11 3.71 20.66 17.96
CA SER A 11 4.79 19.84 17.41
C SER A 11 6.15 20.21 17.99
N LYS A 12 6.40 21.50 18.32
CA LYS A 12 7.66 21.92 18.95
C LYS A 12 7.81 21.42 20.40
N SER A 13 6.73 21.41 21.16
CA SER A 13 6.77 20.93 22.54
C SER A 13 6.93 19.39 22.64
N ALA A 14 6.31 18.65 21.72
CA ALA A 14 6.48 17.19 21.62
C ALA A 14 7.92 16.84 21.18
N PHE A 15 8.47 17.55 20.21
CA PHE A 15 9.86 17.35 19.75
C PHE A 15 10.88 17.63 20.87
N LEU A 16 10.70 18.69 21.66
CA LEU A 16 11.59 19.02 22.78
C LEU A 16 11.48 18.00 23.95
N ALA A 17 10.29 17.45 24.19
CA ALA A 17 10.10 16.41 25.19
C ALA A 17 10.76 15.08 24.76
N THR A 18 10.65 14.71 23.50
CA THR A 18 11.32 13.54 22.91
C THR A 18 12.83 13.68 22.93
N ALA A 19 13.36 14.85 22.55
CA ALA A 19 14.80 15.14 22.59
C ALA A 19 15.38 15.08 24.02
N LYS A 20 14.63 15.53 25.03
CA LYS A 20 15.05 15.38 26.45
C LYS A 20 15.06 13.93 26.92
N LYS A 21 14.06 13.11 26.54
CA LYS A 21 14.03 11.67 26.85
C LYS A 21 15.14 10.91 26.15
N GLN A 22 15.43 11.26 24.89
CA GLN A 22 16.50 10.68 24.10
C GLN A 22 17.88 10.96 24.72
N GLY A 23 18.12 12.18 25.19
CA GLY A 23 19.34 12.55 25.90
C GLY A 23 19.51 11.79 27.24
N SER A 24 18.41 11.53 27.96
CA SER A 24 18.43 10.71 29.18
C SER A 24 18.80 9.25 28.88
N LEU A 25 18.20 8.65 27.84
CA LEU A 25 18.50 7.28 27.42
C LEU A 25 19.94 7.13 26.92
N GLU A 26 20.42 8.09 26.12
CA GLU A 26 21.82 8.09 25.66
C GLU A 26 22.81 8.20 26.82
N SER A 27 22.49 8.99 27.83
CA SER A 27 23.33 9.09 29.03
C SER A 27 23.35 7.79 29.85
N SER A 28 22.20 7.13 29.98
CA SER A 28 22.07 5.83 30.65
C SER A 28 22.79 4.72 29.90
N LEU A 29 22.71 4.70 28.56
CA LEU A 29 23.44 3.74 27.71
C LEU A 29 24.95 3.98 27.74
N LYS A 30 25.40 5.25 27.76
CA LYS A 30 26.82 5.60 27.93
C LYS A 30 27.36 5.16 29.28
N GLU A 31 26.59 5.34 30.34
CA GLU A 31 26.97 4.89 31.68
C GLU A 31 27.02 3.35 31.78
N ALA A 32 26.04 2.65 31.25
CA ALA A 32 26.06 1.19 31.13
C ALA A 32 27.27 0.69 30.31
N GLY A 33 27.60 1.36 29.18
CA GLY A 33 28.78 1.06 28.37
C GLY A 33 30.10 1.41 29.07
N ARG A 34 30.13 2.39 29.96
CA ARG A 34 31.29 2.73 30.80
C ARG A 34 31.53 1.66 31.89
N LEU A 35 30.45 1.21 32.52
CA LEU A 35 30.46 0.13 33.49
C LEU A 35 30.94 -1.17 32.87
N SER A 36 30.43 -1.53 31.67
CA SER A 36 30.85 -2.75 30.98
C SER A 36 32.33 -2.72 30.55
N ARG A 37 32.86 -1.57 30.15
CA ARG A 37 34.28 -1.40 29.75
C ARG A 37 35.21 -1.41 30.98
N GLY A 38 34.77 -0.96 32.14
CA GLY A 38 35.48 -1.08 33.41
C GLY A 38 35.64 -2.53 33.85
N MET A 39 34.78 -3.43 33.34
CA MET A 39 34.79 -4.86 33.68
C MET A 39 35.72 -5.71 32.79
N ILE A 40 36.17 -5.21 31.62
CA ILE A 40 36.96 -5.96 30.64
C ILE A 40 38.46 -5.56 30.65
N GLY A 41 38.84 -4.55 31.38
CA GLY A 41 40.15 -3.99 31.36
C GLY A 41 40.91 -4.05 32.68
N ALA A 42 41.34 -5.23 33.15
CA ALA A 42 42.43 -5.39 34.07
C ALA A 42 42.75 -6.88 34.26
N GLY A 43 43.49 -7.43 33.37
CA GLY A 43 44.13 -8.73 33.53
C GLY A 43 45.57 -8.63 33.14
N ASP A 44 46.43 -8.25 34.10
CA ASP A 44 47.82 -8.68 34.28
C ASP A 44 48.37 -7.97 35.51
N GLY A 45 48.73 -8.74 36.51
CA GLY A 45 49.47 -8.28 37.68
C GLY A 45 48.83 -8.66 39.00
N GLU A 46 49.40 -9.64 39.62
CA GLU A 46 49.33 -10.15 40.97
C GLU A 46 48.57 -9.30 42.02
N GLY A 47 47.63 -9.91 42.70
CA GLY A 47 47.24 -9.62 44.08
C GLY A 47 46.09 -8.64 44.25
N GLU A 48 45.04 -9.19 44.79
CA GLU A 48 43.81 -8.66 45.37
C GLU A 48 42.56 -8.83 44.50
N GLU A 49 41.69 -9.73 44.92
CA GLU A 49 40.29 -9.84 44.49
C GLU A 49 39.57 -8.51 44.67
N LYS A 50 39.60 -7.67 43.64
CA LYS A 50 38.59 -6.63 43.51
C LYS A 50 37.39 -7.28 42.87
N SER A 51 36.35 -7.50 43.65
CA SER A 51 35.04 -7.93 43.22
C SER A 51 34.58 -7.11 42.03
N GLY A 52 34.84 -7.62 40.84
CA GLY A 52 34.15 -7.16 39.64
C GLY A 52 32.65 -7.37 39.85
N LEU A 53 31.86 -6.38 39.46
CA LEU A 53 30.41 -6.53 39.42
C LEU A 53 30.11 -7.82 38.67
N GLY A 54 29.72 -8.89 39.39
CA GLY A 54 29.49 -10.20 38.81
C GLY A 54 28.34 -10.14 37.79
N GLY A 55 28.22 -11.14 36.94
CA GLY A 55 27.14 -11.24 35.94
C GLY A 55 25.71 -11.06 36.50
N THR A 56 25.58 -11.17 37.83
CA THR A 56 24.39 -10.82 38.59
C THR A 56 24.04 -9.34 38.57
N ASP A 57 25.01 -8.44 38.52
CA ASP A 57 24.72 -6.99 38.57
C ASP A 57 24.23 -6.43 37.23
N PHE A 58 24.74 -6.96 36.11
CA PHE A 58 24.20 -6.63 34.79
C PHE A 58 22.78 -7.19 34.61
N SER A 59 22.54 -8.42 35.08
CA SER A 59 21.23 -9.04 35.10
C SER A 59 20.24 -8.26 35.97
N ASN A 60 20.70 -7.77 37.13
CA ASN A 60 19.89 -6.95 38.02
C ASN A 60 19.60 -5.57 37.43
N LEU A 61 20.55 -4.94 36.72
CA LEU A 61 20.32 -3.69 36.02
C LEU A 61 19.30 -3.88 34.89
N MET A 62 19.46 -4.93 34.10
CA MET A 62 18.51 -5.25 33.01
C MET A 62 17.12 -5.64 33.52
N ASN A 63 17.04 -6.11 34.75
CA ASN A 63 15.79 -6.46 35.43
C ASN A 63 15.24 -5.33 36.31
N SER A 64 15.94 -4.20 36.44
CA SER A 64 15.43 -3.09 37.23
C SER A 64 14.11 -2.58 36.65
N ILE A 65 13.14 -2.31 37.49
CA ILE A 65 11.83 -1.80 37.12
C ILE A 65 11.99 -0.49 36.35
N VAL A 66 12.90 0.38 36.75
CA VAL A 66 13.16 1.69 36.13
C VAL A 66 13.65 1.52 34.70
N PHE A 67 14.62 0.63 34.44
CA PHE A 67 15.13 0.40 33.08
C PHE A 67 14.06 -0.19 32.18
N LYS A 68 13.26 -1.12 32.68
CA LYS A 68 12.14 -1.70 31.87
C LYS A 68 11.07 -0.68 31.56
N ASP A 69 10.76 0.19 32.50
CA ASP A 69 9.75 1.24 32.28
C ASP A 69 10.27 2.31 31.32
N GLU A 70 11.52 2.76 31.44
CA GLU A 70 12.14 3.68 30.48
C GLU A 70 12.25 3.09 29.08
N LEU A 71 12.61 1.81 28.95
CA LEU A 71 12.67 1.13 27.66
C LEU A 71 11.26 0.97 27.06
N ARG A 72 10.27 0.60 27.88
CA ARG A 72 8.86 0.51 27.46
C ARG A 72 8.37 1.88 26.97
N ASP A 73 8.61 2.95 27.74
CA ASP A 73 8.22 4.31 27.39
C ASP A 73 8.90 4.77 26.11
N TYR A 74 10.17 4.43 25.91
CA TYR A 74 10.90 4.74 24.68
C TYR A 74 10.35 3.97 23.47
N VAL A 75 10.14 2.66 23.61
CA VAL A 75 9.53 1.84 22.54
C VAL A 75 8.11 2.32 22.24
N THR A 76 7.32 2.60 23.27
CA THR A 76 5.98 3.17 23.11
C THR A 76 6.02 4.53 22.43
N SER A 77 7.02 5.37 22.74
CA SER A 77 7.18 6.66 22.06
C SER A 77 7.59 6.52 20.59
N ILE A 78 8.42 5.53 20.26
CA ILE A 78 8.74 5.21 18.86
C ILE A 78 7.49 4.72 18.12
N ILE A 79 6.74 3.81 18.73
CA ILE A 79 5.49 3.27 18.15
C ILE A 79 4.44 4.38 17.99
N ASN A 80 4.29 5.27 18.97
CA ASN A 80 3.30 6.35 18.96
C ASN A 80 3.77 7.58 18.16
N ASN A 81 5.06 7.73 17.89
CA ASN A 81 5.62 8.80 17.02
C ASN A 81 5.96 8.29 15.62
N ALA A 82 5.88 6.98 15.35
CA ALA A 82 5.64 6.51 13.99
C ALA A 82 4.29 7.12 13.60
N GLU A 83 4.31 8.12 12.69
CA GLU A 83 3.11 8.85 12.28
C GLU A 83 1.99 7.85 12.04
N PRO A 84 0.89 7.84 12.83
CA PRO A 84 -0.13 6.80 12.74
C PRO A 84 -0.96 6.87 11.46
N ASN A 85 -0.55 7.64 10.46
CA ASN A 85 -1.33 7.96 9.27
C ASN A 85 -0.56 7.98 7.95
N GLU A 86 0.64 7.48 7.85
CA GLU A 86 1.15 7.12 6.53
C GLU A 86 0.64 5.72 6.20
N TYR A 87 -0.58 5.68 5.69
CA TYR A 87 -1.07 4.47 5.05
C TYR A 87 -0.13 4.15 3.90
N VAL A 88 0.46 2.98 3.92
CA VAL A 88 1.25 2.46 2.80
C VAL A 88 0.27 1.83 1.83
N TYR A 89 0.36 2.20 0.57
CA TYR A 89 -0.44 1.66 -0.50
C TYR A 89 0.41 0.84 -1.46
N ASP A 90 -0.23 -0.09 -2.15
CA ASP A 90 0.36 -0.87 -3.23
C ASP A 90 -0.74 -1.22 -4.24
N ASP A 91 -0.36 -1.64 -5.44
CA ASP A 91 -1.30 -1.94 -6.52
C ASP A 91 -1.38 -3.45 -6.78
N ILE A 92 -2.63 -3.96 -6.84
CA ILE A 92 -2.89 -5.28 -7.43
C ILE A 92 -3.06 -5.09 -8.92
N ARG A 93 -2.00 -5.33 -9.67
CA ARG A 93 -1.90 -5.02 -11.09
C ARG A 93 -2.40 -6.16 -11.97
N VAL A 94 -3.17 -5.82 -12.99
CA VAL A 94 -3.68 -6.72 -14.02
C VAL A 94 -3.27 -6.19 -15.38
N ALA A 95 -2.14 -6.67 -15.90
CA ALA A 95 -1.69 -6.30 -17.24
C ALA A 95 -2.73 -6.69 -18.31
N ALA A 96 -2.90 -5.88 -19.34
CA ALA A 96 -3.86 -6.16 -20.43
C ALA A 96 -3.72 -7.57 -21.00
N GLY A 97 -2.50 -8.05 -21.21
CA GLY A 97 -2.22 -9.41 -21.72
C GLY A 97 -2.56 -10.55 -20.74
N ALA A 98 -2.82 -10.26 -19.45
CA ALA A 98 -3.26 -11.26 -18.47
C ALA A 98 -4.78 -11.47 -18.47
N THR A 99 -5.53 -10.56 -19.09
CA THR A 99 -6.99 -10.66 -19.18
C THR A 99 -7.42 -11.72 -20.19
N LYS A 100 -8.67 -12.16 -20.09
CA LYS A 100 -9.30 -13.12 -20.99
C LYS A 100 -10.49 -12.46 -21.68
N VAL A 101 -10.78 -12.92 -22.90
CA VAL A 101 -11.95 -12.48 -23.67
C VAL A 101 -13.03 -13.56 -23.65
N GLY A 102 -14.29 -13.11 -23.62
CA GLY A 102 -15.46 -13.95 -23.90
C GLY A 102 -15.78 -14.00 -25.40
N ALA A 103 -17.06 -14.18 -25.72
CA ALA A 103 -17.55 -14.18 -27.10
C ALA A 103 -17.47 -12.82 -27.78
N SER A 104 -17.50 -11.72 -26.99
CA SER A 104 -17.47 -10.33 -27.46
C SER A 104 -16.20 -9.61 -26.97
N GLY A 105 -15.02 -10.17 -27.26
CA GLY A 105 -13.75 -9.58 -26.85
C GLY A 105 -13.29 -8.44 -27.78
N PRO A 106 -12.46 -7.50 -27.30
CA PRO A 106 -11.76 -6.52 -28.11
C PRO A 106 -10.73 -7.21 -29.01
N THR A 107 -10.20 -6.48 -29.98
CA THR A 107 -9.13 -6.97 -30.84
C THR A 107 -7.79 -6.86 -30.14
N PHE A 108 -7.01 -7.95 -30.07
CA PHE A 108 -5.61 -7.87 -29.69
C PHE A 108 -4.81 -7.44 -30.93
N GLY A 109 -4.45 -6.15 -30.98
CA GLY A 109 -3.93 -5.51 -32.18
C GLY A 109 -2.73 -4.61 -31.93
N ASP A 110 -2.23 -4.06 -33.03
CA ASP A 110 -1.04 -3.20 -33.04
C ASP A 110 -1.32 -1.87 -32.31
N PHE A 111 -0.44 -1.54 -31.40
CA PHE A 111 -0.39 -0.27 -30.69
C PHE A 111 1.04 0.28 -30.77
N GLY A 112 1.31 1.07 -31.80
CA GLY A 112 2.68 1.48 -32.12
C GLY A 112 3.58 0.28 -32.44
N ASN A 113 4.61 0.05 -31.63
CA ASN A 113 5.53 -1.09 -31.78
C ASN A 113 5.16 -2.28 -30.86
N PHE A 114 4.01 -2.23 -30.21
CA PHE A 114 3.55 -3.21 -29.23
C PHE A 114 2.15 -3.70 -29.61
N MET A 115 1.64 -4.64 -28.87
CA MET A 115 0.28 -5.15 -29.02
C MET A 115 -0.47 -5.07 -27.69
N THR A 116 -1.75 -4.68 -27.76
CA THR A 116 -2.65 -4.69 -26.61
C THR A 116 -4.10 -4.87 -27.06
N TRP A 117 -5.04 -4.89 -26.11
CA TRP A 117 -6.46 -4.92 -26.39
C TRP A 117 -6.95 -3.54 -26.85
N LEU A 118 -7.53 -3.51 -28.05
CA LEU A 118 -8.13 -2.33 -28.67
C LEU A 118 -9.65 -2.43 -28.58
N PHE A 119 -10.26 -1.54 -27.83
CA PHE A 119 -11.70 -1.47 -27.60
C PHE A 119 -12.33 -0.52 -28.63
N PRO A 120 -13.18 -1.02 -29.54
CA PRO A 120 -13.76 -0.20 -30.63
C PRO A 120 -14.85 0.74 -30.13
N THR A 121 -15.30 1.64 -31.01
CA THR A 121 -16.33 2.66 -30.72
C THR A 121 -17.75 2.21 -31.00
N ASN A 122 -17.95 1.12 -31.73
CA ASN A 122 -19.24 0.77 -32.34
C ASN A 122 -19.96 -0.39 -31.67
N GLU A 123 -19.35 -1.02 -30.70
CA GLU A 123 -19.94 -2.11 -29.92
C GLU A 123 -19.20 -2.28 -28.59
N ASP A 124 -19.93 -2.64 -27.57
CA ASP A 124 -19.37 -2.96 -26.25
C ASP A 124 -18.51 -4.21 -26.36
N LYS A 125 -17.25 -4.06 -26.01
CA LYS A 125 -16.28 -5.15 -25.88
C LYS A 125 -15.84 -5.29 -24.45
N GLU A 126 -15.49 -6.52 -24.07
CA GLU A 126 -15.22 -6.86 -22.68
C GLU A 126 -14.02 -7.78 -22.52
N VAL A 127 -13.35 -7.62 -21.41
CA VAL A 127 -12.32 -8.55 -20.92
C VAL A 127 -12.65 -8.96 -19.50
N PHE A 128 -12.18 -10.15 -19.13
CA PHE A 128 -12.39 -10.75 -17.82
C PHE A 128 -11.06 -10.99 -17.13
N PHE A 129 -11.04 -10.77 -15.82
CA PHE A 129 -9.91 -11.09 -14.97
C PHE A 129 -10.40 -11.38 -13.54
N ASN A 130 -9.52 -11.93 -12.75
CA ASN A 130 -9.78 -12.15 -11.34
C ASN A 130 -8.53 -11.80 -10.55
N VAL A 131 -8.75 -11.29 -9.35
CA VAL A 131 -7.70 -11.01 -8.38
C VAL A 131 -8.01 -11.65 -7.03
N GLN A 132 -6.97 -12.03 -6.32
CA GLN A 132 -7.04 -12.46 -4.93
C GLN A 132 -6.44 -11.37 -4.05
N LEU A 133 -7.12 -11.00 -2.96
CA LEU A 133 -6.60 -10.05 -2.01
C LEU A 133 -5.36 -10.61 -1.32
N PRO A 134 -4.21 -9.91 -1.38
CA PRO A 134 -2.98 -10.37 -0.79
C PRO A 134 -3.03 -10.30 0.74
N HIS A 135 -2.17 -11.08 1.40
CA HIS A 135 -2.07 -11.10 2.86
C HIS A 135 -1.49 -9.80 3.45
N SER A 136 -0.94 -8.94 2.63
CA SER A 136 -0.48 -7.60 3.03
C SER A 136 -1.61 -6.57 3.10
N TRP A 137 -2.74 -6.82 2.41
CA TRP A 137 -3.86 -5.91 2.42
C TRP A 137 -4.45 -5.72 3.82
N MET A 138 -4.76 -4.50 4.19
CA MET A 138 -5.45 -4.16 5.44
C MET A 138 -6.93 -4.52 5.31
N GLU A 139 -7.32 -5.62 5.97
CA GLU A 139 -8.68 -6.17 5.88
C GLU A 139 -9.75 -5.12 6.20
N GLY A 140 -10.80 -5.12 5.41
CA GLY A 140 -11.95 -4.23 5.58
C GLY A 140 -11.75 -2.82 5.00
N THR A 141 -10.55 -2.47 4.50
CA THR A 141 -10.34 -1.20 3.80
C THR A 141 -10.84 -1.27 2.36
N ASP A 142 -11.20 -0.12 1.82
CA ASP A 142 -11.72 -0.01 0.46
C ASP A 142 -10.60 -0.20 -0.57
N LEU A 143 -10.98 -0.65 -1.77
CA LEU A 143 -10.12 -0.71 -2.94
C LEU A 143 -10.46 0.45 -3.87
N GLN A 144 -9.46 1.12 -4.40
CA GLN A 144 -9.65 2.11 -5.45
C GLN A 144 -9.30 1.47 -6.80
N ALA A 145 -10.27 1.43 -7.70
CA ALA A 145 -10.12 0.81 -9.00
C ALA A 145 -9.63 1.84 -10.02
N HIS A 146 -8.59 1.51 -10.77
CA HIS A 146 -8.00 2.37 -11.78
C HIS A 146 -7.84 1.66 -13.10
N ILE A 147 -7.96 2.41 -14.19
CA ILE A 147 -7.64 1.94 -15.51
C ILE A 147 -6.52 2.78 -16.12
N HIS A 148 -5.56 2.11 -16.73
CA HIS A 148 -4.51 2.70 -17.54
C HIS A 148 -4.80 2.38 -19.00
N TRP A 149 -5.02 3.42 -19.79
CA TRP A 149 -5.36 3.29 -21.20
C TRP A 149 -4.61 4.31 -22.06
N ALA A 150 -4.76 4.25 -23.35
CA ALA A 150 -4.22 5.26 -24.24
C ALA A 150 -5.10 5.41 -25.48
N PRO A 151 -5.28 6.65 -25.97
CA PRO A 151 -5.91 6.93 -27.26
C PRO A 151 -5.02 6.46 -28.42
N VAL A 152 -5.62 5.93 -29.48
CA VAL A 152 -4.88 5.56 -30.69
C VAL A 152 -4.71 6.71 -31.66
N ASN A 153 -5.39 7.83 -31.43
CA ASN A 153 -5.34 9.03 -32.26
C ASN A 153 -5.42 10.32 -31.44
N THR A 154 -5.60 11.46 -32.06
CA THR A 154 -5.65 12.79 -31.42
C THR A 154 -7.06 13.28 -31.13
N ASN A 155 -8.07 12.40 -31.09
CA ASN A 155 -9.43 12.77 -30.67
C ASN A 155 -9.47 13.09 -29.18
N THR A 156 -10.42 13.94 -28.80
CA THR A 156 -10.63 14.42 -27.42
C THR A 156 -12.00 14.04 -26.87
N GLY A 157 -12.73 13.17 -27.55
CA GLY A 157 -13.98 12.63 -27.04
C GLY A 157 -13.76 11.75 -25.82
N ASP A 158 -14.81 11.49 -25.07
CA ASP A 158 -14.80 10.78 -23.83
C ASP A 158 -14.89 9.27 -24.03
N VAL A 159 -14.13 8.48 -23.28
CA VAL A 159 -14.22 7.02 -23.22
C VAL A 159 -14.94 6.60 -21.95
N ALA A 160 -16.01 5.85 -22.07
CA ALA A 160 -16.78 5.34 -20.93
C ALA A 160 -16.32 3.93 -20.55
N TRP A 161 -15.44 3.83 -19.56
CA TRP A 161 -15.00 2.58 -18.98
C TRP A 161 -15.93 2.14 -17.84
N CYS A 162 -16.31 0.86 -17.83
CA CYS A 162 -17.15 0.28 -16.77
C CYS A 162 -16.54 -1.00 -16.21
N LEU A 163 -16.66 -1.18 -14.90
CA LEU A 163 -16.24 -2.38 -14.19
C LEU A 163 -17.43 -3.04 -13.50
N GLU A 164 -17.78 -4.25 -13.93
CA GLU A 164 -18.68 -5.13 -13.19
C GLU A 164 -17.83 -6.13 -12.39
N TYR A 165 -18.19 -6.35 -11.11
CA TYR A 165 -17.42 -7.24 -10.25
C TYR A 165 -18.29 -8.01 -9.26
N VAL A 166 -17.79 -9.17 -8.85
CA VAL A 166 -18.31 -9.94 -7.72
C VAL A 166 -17.17 -10.17 -6.74
N TRP A 167 -17.38 -9.89 -5.46
CA TRP A 167 -16.37 -10.06 -4.43
C TRP A 167 -16.87 -10.98 -3.30
N ALA A 168 -16.19 -12.11 -3.09
CA ALA A 168 -16.52 -13.07 -2.05
C ALA A 168 -15.31 -13.46 -1.20
N ASN A 169 -15.53 -13.58 0.11
CA ASN A 169 -14.60 -14.24 1.03
C ASN A 169 -14.52 -15.75 0.72
N ILE A 170 -13.52 -16.44 1.29
CA ILE A 170 -13.47 -17.90 1.26
C ILE A 170 -14.79 -18.46 1.78
N SER A 171 -15.34 -19.44 1.08
CA SER A 171 -16.67 -20.03 1.33
C SER A 171 -17.87 -19.11 1.08
N GLY A 172 -17.65 -17.88 0.59
CA GLY A 172 -18.71 -16.95 0.18
C GLY A 172 -19.24 -17.25 -1.22
N SER A 173 -20.40 -16.67 -1.55
CA SER A 173 -21.04 -16.82 -2.86
C SER A 173 -20.60 -15.74 -3.84
N LEU A 174 -20.34 -16.11 -5.09
CA LEU A 174 -19.96 -15.22 -6.20
C LEU A 174 -21.15 -14.99 -7.14
N THR A 175 -22.31 -14.60 -6.62
CA THR A 175 -23.56 -14.53 -7.37
C THR A 175 -24.21 -13.15 -7.49
N SER A 176 -23.67 -12.13 -6.82
CA SER A 176 -24.28 -10.80 -6.79
C SER A 176 -23.31 -9.77 -7.35
N PRO A 177 -23.36 -9.48 -8.65
CA PRO A 177 -22.48 -8.48 -9.25
C PRO A 177 -22.88 -7.07 -8.78
N ALA A 178 -21.88 -6.20 -8.71
CA ALA A 178 -22.00 -4.76 -8.58
C ALA A 178 -21.23 -4.11 -9.73
N THR A 179 -21.56 -2.87 -10.06
CA THR A 179 -20.97 -2.15 -11.19
C THR A 179 -20.43 -0.80 -10.73
N LEU A 180 -19.25 -0.46 -11.18
CA LEU A 180 -18.71 0.89 -11.17
C LEU A 180 -18.89 1.49 -12.57
N THR A 181 -19.55 2.65 -12.61
CA THR A 181 -19.81 3.44 -13.82
C THR A 181 -19.28 4.85 -13.58
N PRO A 182 -17.97 5.07 -13.74
CA PRO A 182 -17.38 6.38 -13.54
C PRO A 182 -17.84 7.38 -14.62
N THR A 183 -17.60 8.65 -14.38
CA THR A 183 -17.70 9.67 -15.42
C THR A 183 -16.77 9.28 -16.57
N PRO A 184 -17.20 9.39 -17.84
CA PRO A 184 -16.32 9.13 -18.98
C PRO A 184 -15.03 9.96 -18.95
N ASP A 185 -13.93 9.40 -19.42
CA ASP A 185 -12.58 9.97 -19.36
C ASP A 185 -12.19 10.53 -20.75
N PRO A 186 -11.91 11.83 -20.87
CA PRO A 186 -11.60 12.43 -22.16
C PRO A 186 -10.24 11.99 -22.70
N GLY A 187 -10.18 11.72 -24.00
CA GLY A 187 -8.92 11.63 -24.73
C GLY A 187 -8.20 12.98 -24.70
N ASP A 188 -6.91 13.01 -24.40
CA ASP A 188 -6.19 14.26 -24.17
C ASP A 188 -5.65 14.94 -25.46
N GLY A 189 -6.04 14.44 -26.64
CA GLY A 189 -5.66 15.03 -27.93
C GLY A 189 -4.26 14.61 -28.41
N GLU A 190 -3.61 13.65 -27.77
CA GLU A 190 -2.30 13.12 -28.16
C GLU A 190 -2.34 11.59 -28.30
N ALA A 191 -2.06 11.08 -29.50
CA ALA A 191 -2.05 9.65 -29.76
C ALA A 191 -0.97 8.94 -28.95
N PHE A 192 -1.28 7.74 -28.46
CA PHE A 192 -0.38 6.87 -27.68
C PHE A 192 0.06 7.42 -26.34
N LYS A 193 -0.58 8.47 -25.84
CA LYS A 193 -0.28 9.01 -24.52
C LYS A 193 -0.95 8.19 -23.43
N HIS A 194 -0.16 7.80 -22.46
CA HIS A 194 -0.66 7.08 -21.30
C HIS A 194 -1.61 7.97 -20.48
N GLN A 195 -2.83 7.51 -20.32
CA GLN A 195 -3.85 8.11 -19.47
C GLN A 195 -4.16 7.18 -18.29
N TYR A 196 -4.54 7.78 -17.21
CA TYR A 196 -4.97 7.14 -15.97
C TYR A 196 -6.36 7.66 -15.64
N HIS A 197 -7.28 6.76 -15.34
CA HIS A 197 -8.63 7.12 -14.95
C HIS A 197 -9.07 6.37 -13.69
N GLU A 198 -9.65 7.12 -12.77
CA GLU A 198 -10.18 6.62 -11.51
C GLU A 198 -11.57 6.02 -11.72
N MET A 199 -11.69 4.70 -11.63
CA MET A 199 -12.94 3.98 -11.87
C MET A 199 -13.91 4.06 -10.70
N GLY A 200 -13.41 4.38 -9.49
CA GLY A 200 -14.18 4.49 -8.25
C GLY A 200 -13.74 3.51 -7.16
N THR A 201 -14.50 3.52 -6.08
CA THR A 201 -14.16 2.81 -4.84
C THR A 201 -15.05 1.60 -4.65
N ILE A 202 -14.45 0.47 -4.29
CA ILE A 202 -15.14 -0.77 -3.92
C ILE A 202 -15.01 -0.98 -2.41
N SER A 203 -16.13 -1.06 -1.69
CA SER A 203 -16.09 -1.21 -0.24
C SER A 203 -15.53 -2.56 0.18
N GLY A 204 -14.49 -2.53 1.01
CA GLY A 204 -13.88 -3.69 1.63
C GLY A 204 -14.52 -4.12 2.94
N THR A 205 -15.59 -3.44 3.39
CA THR A 205 -16.26 -3.76 4.65
C THR A 205 -16.63 -5.24 4.75
N GLY A 206 -16.12 -5.93 5.78
CA GLY A 206 -16.39 -7.36 6.02
C GLY A 206 -15.68 -8.30 5.05
N LYS A 207 -14.74 -7.79 4.25
CA LYS A 207 -13.88 -8.59 3.39
C LYS A 207 -12.57 -8.94 4.11
N THR A 208 -12.00 -10.09 3.76
CA THR A 208 -10.80 -10.64 4.38
C THR A 208 -9.73 -10.95 3.33
N ILE A 209 -8.50 -11.16 3.76
CA ILE A 209 -7.43 -11.64 2.88
C ILE A 209 -7.83 -12.95 2.19
N SER A 210 -7.17 -13.28 1.09
CA SER A 210 -7.50 -14.46 0.27
C SER A 210 -8.91 -14.46 -0.33
N SER A 211 -9.70 -13.41 -0.14
CA SER A 211 -10.97 -13.23 -0.85
C SER A 211 -10.72 -12.97 -2.34
N MET A 212 -11.72 -13.28 -3.17
CA MET A 212 -11.61 -13.21 -4.62
C MET A 212 -12.57 -12.16 -5.21
N LEU A 213 -12.03 -11.33 -6.11
CA LEU A 213 -12.83 -10.54 -7.04
C LEU A 213 -12.80 -11.21 -8.42
N LEU A 214 -13.98 -11.38 -9.01
CA LEU A 214 -14.14 -11.70 -10.42
C LEU A 214 -14.64 -10.45 -11.12
N CYS A 215 -13.96 -10.03 -12.17
CA CYS A 215 -14.15 -8.74 -12.82
C CYS A 215 -14.43 -8.88 -14.30
N ARG A 216 -15.32 -8.04 -14.80
CA ARG A 216 -15.60 -7.77 -16.20
C ARG A 216 -15.37 -6.29 -16.46
N LEU A 217 -14.37 -5.97 -17.24
CA LEU A 217 -14.07 -4.60 -17.70
C LEU A 217 -14.58 -4.45 -19.12
N TYR A 218 -15.32 -3.39 -19.39
CA TYR A 218 -15.85 -3.10 -20.73
C TYR A 218 -15.88 -1.60 -21.02
N ARG A 219 -15.92 -1.28 -22.29
CA ARG A 219 -16.19 0.06 -22.81
C ARG A 219 -17.68 0.15 -23.12
N ASP A 220 -18.39 1.09 -22.51
CA ASP A 220 -19.80 1.36 -22.74
C ASP A 220 -19.94 2.38 -23.89
N THR A 221 -20.16 1.88 -25.09
CA THR A 221 -20.23 2.70 -26.28
C THR A 221 -21.49 3.57 -26.38
N SER A 222 -22.47 3.37 -25.49
CA SER A 222 -23.66 4.22 -25.42
C SER A 222 -23.46 5.54 -24.68
N GLU A 223 -22.46 5.58 -23.78
CA GLU A 223 -22.08 6.74 -22.95
C GLU A 223 -20.76 7.38 -23.40
N ASP A 224 -20.24 6.98 -24.56
CA ASP A 224 -18.90 7.24 -25.07
C ASP A 224 -18.97 8.01 -26.40
N ASP A 225 -18.15 9.05 -26.56
CA ASP A 225 -18.05 9.82 -27.81
C ASP A 225 -16.62 9.89 -28.39
N TYR A 226 -15.67 9.15 -27.79
CA TYR A 226 -14.33 9.01 -28.35
C TYR A 226 -14.36 8.15 -29.61
N ASN A 227 -14.24 8.80 -30.78
CA ASN A 227 -14.43 8.18 -32.06
C ASN A 227 -13.15 7.49 -32.61
N ALA A 228 -12.58 6.59 -31.82
CA ALA A 228 -11.48 5.69 -32.19
C ALA A 228 -11.37 4.55 -31.18
N ASP A 229 -10.49 3.59 -31.47
CA ASP A 229 -10.19 2.54 -30.49
C ASP A 229 -9.50 3.11 -29.26
N ALA A 230 -9.87 2.61 -28.09
CA ALA A 230 -9.19 2.86 -26.82
C ALA A 230 -8.30 1.65 -26.48
N ALA A 231 -7.00 1.89 -26.29
CA ALA A 231 -6.04 0.84 -26.00
C ALA A 231 -5.94 0.60 -24.50
N LEU A 232 -6.25 -0.61 -24.02
CA LEU A 232 -6.06 -0.99 -22.63
C LEU A 232 -4.59 -1.30 -22.37
N LEU A 233 -3.97 -0.64 -21.39
CA LEU A 233 -2.59 -0.89 -20.97
C LEU A 233 -2.55 -1.80 -19.73
N GLU A 234 -3.30 -1.40 -18.70
CA GLU A 234 -3.35 -2.10 -17.42
C GLU A 234 -4.63 -1.74 -16.68
N PHE A 235 -5.05 -2.59 -15.78
CA PHE A 235 -6.04 -2.30 -14.76
C PHE A 235 -5.44 -2.61 -13.39
N ASP A 236 -5.73 -1.81 -12.38
CA ASP A 236 -5.26 -2.10 -11.03
C ASP A 236 -6.29 -1.76 -9.94
N PHE A 237 -6.03 -2.33 -8.76
CA PHE A 237 -6.68 -1.93 -7.52
C PHE A 237 -5.62 -1.38 -6.57
N HIS A 238 -5.72 -0.11 -6.25
CA HIS A 238 -4.92 0.53 -5.23
C HIS A 238 -5.43 0.12 -3.85
N ILE A 239 -4.60 -0.53 -3.06
CA ILE A 239 -4.95 -1.16 -1.79
C ILE A 239 -4.12 -0.59 -0.64
N GLN A 240 -4.73 -0.48 0.52
CA GLN A 240 -4.04 -0.12 1.74
C GLN A 240 -3.36 -1.34 2.37
N LEU A 241 -2.11 -1.20 2.80
CA LEU A 241 -1.34 -2.24 3.45
C LEU A 241 -1.21 -1.99 4.95
N ASP A 242 -1.23 -3.07 5.75
CA ASP A 242 -0.92 -3.01 7.19
C ASP A 242 0.24 -3.94 7.58
N SER A 243 0.71 -4.79 6.67
CA SER A 243 1.71 -5.82 6.95
C SER A 243 2.44 -6.23 5.66
N ARG A 244 3.47 -7.06 5.80
CA ARG A 244 4.14 -7.73 4.66
C ARG A 244 3.48 -9.04 4.26
N GLY A 245 2.45 -9.45 4.97
CA GLY A 245 1.78 -10.73 4.82
C GLY A 245 1.24 -11.24 6.16
N SER A 246 0.80 -12.48 6.22
CA SER A 246 0.32 -13.13 7.44
C SER A 246 1.12 -14.38 7.77
N SER A 247 1.03 -14.84 9.03
CA SER A 247 1.65 -16.10 9.47
C SER A 247 0.76 -17.32 9.22
N THR A 248 -0.46 -17.11 8.75
CA THR A 248 -1.44 -18.16 8.44
C THR A 248 -1.91 -18.05 7.01
N GLU A 249 -2.48 -19.11 6.44
CA GLU A 249 -2.89 -19.13 5.02
C GLU A 249 -4.18 -18.35 4.74
N THR A 250 -5.07 -18.21 5.70
CA THR A 250 -6.44 -17.70 5.48
C THR A 250 -6.89 -16.65 6.49
N ALA A 251 -6.01 -16.23 7.39
CA ALA A 251 -6.30 -15.21 8.41
C ALA A 251 -5.06 -14.38 8.74
N LYS A 252 -5.26 -13.19 9.28
CA LYS A 252 -4.22 -12.34 9.88
C LYS A 252 -4.08 -12.61 11.37
#